data_57c1b34e8924a4a5eee4d082e50262d5
#
_entry.id   57c1b34e8924a4a5eee4d082e50262d5
#
_cell.length_a   1.000
_cell.length_b   1.000
_cell.length_c   1.000
_cell.angle_alpha   90.00
_cell.angle_beta   90.00
_cell.angle_gamma   90.00
#
_symmetry.space_group_name_H-M   'P 1'
#
loop_
_entity.id
_entity.type
_entity.pdbx_description
1 polymer ?
#
loop_
_entity_poly.entity_id
_entity_poly.type
_entity_poly.pdbx_seq_one_letter_code
_entity_poly.pdbx_strand_id
1 'polypeptide(L)'
;MEEDSIDRLVWRALRGPQAIVASPATIQQAIEKGLPVTEAPRLSVEDAINQLFDQRRQHALALTSTLLPCPVEHTPVLYLYDQIRLCLLFNLNGAAITFCGILVEYALKYATYVKENPGATSFDTSAWAQFEELTLGPAIARAKKAGLIDETLAQPLRSFKDDLRNRYSHFNIQKITKDAVFEQVVAKNIETGEEKMVELTPSTPTWQIIAKDRLDEEKVMKVFKFVDGVVRYLFRVVA
;
A
#
# COMPACT_ATOMS: atom_id res chain seq x y z
N MET A 1 -5.51 28.06 14.30
CA MET A 1 -4.66 27.37 13.27
C MET A 1 -4.60 25.86 13.47
N GLU A 2 -4.74 25.32 14.68
CA GLU A 2 -4.72 23.87 14.95
C GLU A 2 -6.02 23.15 14.62
N GLU A 3 -7.19 23.75 14.86
CA GLU A 3 -8.50 23.18 14.48
C GLU A 3 -8.64 22.92 12.98
N ASP A 4 -8.07 23.79 12.16
CA ASP A 4 -8.06 23.67 10.69
C ASP A 4 -7.30 22.42 10.18
N SER A 5 -6.37 21.85 10.95
CA SER A 5 -5.54 20.72 10.52
C SER A 5 -6.23 19.37 10.71
N ILE A 6 -6.99 19.20 11.80
CA ILE A 6 -7.74 17.97 12.10
C ILE A 6 -8.93 17.85 11.16
N ASP A 7 -9.67 18.92 10.93
CA ASP A 7 -10.76 18.97 9.97
C ASP A 7 -10.32 18.52 8.59
N ARG A 8 -9.19 19.04 8.08
CA ARG A 8 -8.65 18.67 6.78
C ARG A 8 -8.26 17.22 6.70
N LEU A 9 -7.67 16.66 7.78
CA LEU A 9 -7.27 15.27 7.84
C LEU A 9 -8.49 14.35 7.78
N VAL A 10 -9.51 14.63 8.60
CA VAL A 10 -10.73 13.82 8.66
C VAL A 10 -11.50 13.88 7.34
N TRP A 11 -11.62 15.06 6.75
CA TRP A 11 -12.27 15.23 5.46
C TRP A 11 -11.56 14.48 4.33
N ARG A 12 -10.23 14.50 4.29
CA ARG A 12 -9.46 13.70 3.32
C ARG A 12 -9.63 12.21 3.54
N ALA A 13 -9.68 11.77 4.80
CA ALA A 13 -9.90 10.38 5.11
C ALA A 13 -11.30 9.89 4.71
N LEU A 14 -12.32 10.77 4.81
CA LEU A 14 -13.70 10.47 4.46
C LEU A 14 -13.97 10.49 2.94
N ARG A 15 -13.45 11.50 2.26
CA ARG A 15 -13.81 11.83 0.86
C ARG A 15 -12.73 11.46 -0.15
N GLY A 16 -11.60 10.97 0.32
CA GLY A 16 -10.44 10.66 -0.51
C GLY A 16 -9.57 11.89 -0.82
N PRO A 17 -8.43 11.66 -1.49
CA PRO A 17 -7.44 12.72 -1.74
C PRO A 17 -7.91 13.84 -2.67
N GLN A 18 -9.02 13.66 -3.40
CA GLN A 18 -9.64 14.69 -4.23
C GLN A 18 -10.48 15.70 -3.43
N ALA A 19 -10.77 15.43 -2.16
CA ALA A 19 -11.51 16.38 -1.34
C ALA A 19 -10.63 17.56 -0.96
N ILE A 20 -11.04 18.76 -1.35
CA ILE A 20 -10.35 20.02 -1.05
C ILE A 20 -11.20 20.78 -0.06
N VAL A 21 -10.63 21.10 1.11
CA VAL A 21 -11.20 22.08 2.01
C VAL A 21 -10.67 23.44 1.56
N ALA A 22 -11.56 24.25 1.00
CA ALA A 22 -11.23 25.56 0.46
C ALA A 22 -11.93 26.68 1.23
N SER A 23 -11.32 27.87 1.25
CA SER A 23 -11.97 29.06 1.81
C SER A 23 -13.18 29.46 0.93
N PRO A 24 -14.19 30.15 1.49
CA PRO A 24 -15.31 30.66 0.68
C PRO A 24 -14.87 31.47 -0.55
N ALA A 25 -13.80 32.27 -0.40
CA ALA A 25 -13.24 33.03 -1.52
C ALA A 25 -12.67 32.13 -2.61
N THR A 26 -12.00 31.03 -2.24
CA THR A 26 -11.47 30.04 -3.20
C THR A 26 -12.59 29.31 -3.92
N ILE A 27 -13.66 28.97 -3.20
CA ILE A 27 -14.87 28.35 -3.77
C ILE A 27 -15.51 29.28 -4.77
N GLN A 28 -15.71 30.57 -4.41
CA GLN A 28 -16.28 31.57 -5.28
C GLN A 28 -15.46 31.77 -6.55
N GLN A 29 -14.12 31.83 -6.45
CA GLN A 29 -13.23 31.88 -7.62
C GLN A 29 -13.33 30.66 -8.53
N ALA A 30 -13.53 29.47 -7.93
CA ALA A 30 -13.71 28.25 -8.71
C ALA A 30 -15.05 28.28 -9.49
N ILE A 31 -16.13 28.75 -8.84
CA ILE A 31 -17.44 28.93 -9.47
C ILE A 31 -17.35 29.97 -10.60
N GLU A 32 -16.71 31.12 -10.38
CA GLU A 32 -16.51 32.16 -11.39
C GLU A 32 -15.69 31.65 -12.59
N LYS A 33 -14.79 30.71 -12.38
CA LYS A 33 -14.03 30.02 -13.45
C LYS A 33 -14.80 28.85 -14.09
N GLY A 34 -16.06 28.62 -13.73
CA GLY A 34 -16.89 27.55 -14.29
C GLY A 34 -16.47 26.15 -13.86
N LEU A 35 -15.66 26.00 -12.79
CA LEU A 35 -15.31 24.69 -12.28
C LEU A 35 -16.53 24.05 -11.59
N PRO A 36 -16.80 22.76 -11.78
CA PRO A 36 -17.87 22.06 -11.09
C PRO A 36 -17.53 21.97 -9.60
N VAL A 37 -18.18 22.78 -8.79
CA VAL A 37 -18.06 22.76 -7.35
C VAL A 37 -19.32 22.13 -6.78
N THR A 38 -19.16 21.00 -6.11
CA THR A 38 -20.23 20.38 -5.33
C THR A 38 -19.94 20.67 -3.86
N GLU A 39 -20.81 21.48 -3.25
CA GLU A 39 -20.72 21.68 -1.80
C GLU A 39 -21.14 20.39 -1.09
N ALA A 40 -20.21 19.78 -0.36
CA ALA A 40 -20.58 18.75 0.60
C ALA A 40 -21.11 19.42 1.88
N PRO A 41 -22.18 18.88 2.50
CA PRO A 41 -22.66 19.40 3.77
C PRO A 41 -21.53 19.43 4.79
N ARG A 42 -21.38 20.56 5.47
CA ARG A 42 -20.37 20.74 6.52
C ARG A 42 -20.80 19.89 7.71
N LEU A 43 -20.09 18.82 7.96
CA LEU A 43 -20.27 18.00 9.14
C LEU A 43 -19.50 18.61 10.31
N SER A 44 -19.95 18.37 11.53
CA SER A 44 -19.11 18.57 12.70
C SER A 44 -17.91 17.61 12.64
N VAL A 45 -16.81 17.91 13.34
CA VAL A 45 -15.64 17.00 13.42
C VAL A 45 -16.07 15.65 13.98
N GLU A 46 -16.94 15.64 14.98
CA GLU A 46 -17.47 14.42 15.58
C GLU A 46 -18.27 13.58 14.58
N ASP A 47 -19.18 14.17 13.82
CA ASP A 47 -19.97 13.49 12.81
C ASP A 47 -19.08 12.95 11.68
N ALA A 48 -18.07 13.71 11.28
CA ALA A 48 -17.11 13.30 10.26
C ALA A 48 -16.26 12.12 10.74
N ILE A 49 -15.82 12.12 11.99
CA ILE A 49 -15.11 10.98 12.61
C ILE A 49 -16.03 9.76 12.68
N ASN A 50 -17.25 9.91 13.15
CA ASN A 50 -18.22 8.82 13.25
C ASN A 50 -18.50 8.21 11.85
N GLN A 51 -18.70 9.04 10.85
CA GLN A 51 -18.89 8.58 9.47
C GLN A 51 -17.66 7.84 8.93
N LEU A 52 -16.44 8.33 9.23
CA LEU A 52 -15.20 7.65 8.86
C LEU A 52 -15.11 6.25 9.49
N PHE A 53 -15.39 6.14 10.79
CA PHE A 53 -15.37 4.85 11.48
C PHE A 53 -16.43 3.89 10.95
N ASP A 54 -17.62 4.38 10.63
CA ASP A 54 -18.67 3.54 10.03
C ASP A 54 -18.26 3.01 8.65
N GLN A 55 -17.66 3.84 7.80
CA GLN A 55 -17.14 3.40 6.51
C GLN A 55 -16.04 2.33 6.68
N ARG A 56 -15.10 2.54 7.62
CA ARG A 56 -14.04 1.57 7.92
C ARG A 56 -14.60 0.27 8.49
N ARG A 57 -15.61 0.33 9.34
CA ARG A 57 -16.29 -0.83 9.87
C ARG A 57 -16.96 -1.65 8.76
N GLN A 58 -17.69 -1.02 7.85
CA GLN A 58 -18.32 -1.69 6.71
C GLN A 58 -17.28 -2.36 5.81
N HIS A 59 -16.20 -1.66 5.50
CA HIS A 59 -15.08 -2.20 4.73
C HIS A 59 -14.44 -3.42 5.44
N ALA A 60 -14.17 -3.31 6.74
CA ALA A 60 -13.59 -4.40 7.52
C ALA A 60 -14.50 -5.63 7.54
N LEU A 61 -15.81 -5.46 7.74
CA LEU A 61 -16.78 -6.55 7.71
C LEU A 61 -16.80 -7.27 6.35
N ALA A 62 -16.75 -6.52 5.24
CA ALA A 62 -16.71 -7.09 3.90
C ALA A 62 -15.42 -7.90 3.64
N LEU A 63 -14.29 -7.49 4.22
CA LEU A 63 -13.00 -8.18 4.04
C LEU A 63 -12.79 -9.37 4.98
N THR A 64 -13.43 -9.42 6.14
CA THR A 64 -13.15 -10.41 7.19
C THR A 64 -13.19 -11.86 6.67
N SER A 65 -14.13 -12.18 5.77
CA SER A 65 -14.25 -13.51 5.18
C SER A 65 -13.18 -13.85 4.13
N THR A 66 -12.46 -12.85 3.64
CA THR A 66 -11.45 -13.00 2.57
C THR A 66 -10.02 -12.97 3.07
N LEU A 67 -9.79 -12.47 4.30
CA LEU A 67 -8.47 -12.39 4.90
C LEU A 67 -8.08 -13.73 5.53
N LEU A 68 -7.16 -14.42 4.89
CA LEU A 68 -6.62 -15.68 5.39
C LEU A 68 -5.85 -15.46 6.71
N PRO A 69 -5.87 -16.44 7.64
CA PRO A 69 -5.01 -16.41 8.82
C PRO A 69 -3.55 -16.55 8.43
N CYS A 70 -2.66 -16.09 9.31
CA CYS A 70 -1.22 -16.33 9.11
C CYS A 70 -0.94 -17.83 8.98
N PRO A 71 -0.18 -18.26 7.98
CA PRO A 71 0.05 -19.69 7.74
C PRO A 71 1.10 -20.32 8.66
N VAL A 72 1.78 -19.53 9.49
CA VAL A 72 2.94 -19.98 10.28
C VAL A 72 2.91 -19.42 11.69
N GLU A 73 3.42 -20.19 12.66
CA GLU A 73 3.48 -19.81 14.08
C GLU A 73 4.83 -19.16 14.47
N HIS A 74 5.50 -18.52 13.52
CA HIS A 74 6.73 -17.78 13.80
C HIS A 74 6.42 -16.34 14.19
N THR A 75 6.71 -15.95 15.44
CA THR A 75 6.27 -14.69 16.04
C THR A 75 6.53 -13.44 15.20
N PRO A 76 7.72 -13.18 14.64
CA PRO A 76 7.95 -12.01 13.80
C PRO A 76 7.13 -12.02 12.49
N VAL A 77 6.94 -13.20 11.88
CA VAL A 77 6.10 -13.33 10.68
C VAL A 77 4.64 -13.10 11.02
N LEU A 78 4.16 -13.70 12.11
CA LEU A 78 2.80 -13.50 12.60
C LEU A 78 2.53 -12.02 12.88
N TYR A 79 3.44 -11.34 13.58
CA TYR A 79 3.33 -9.91 13.85
C TYR A 79 3.21 -9.08 12.57
N LEU A 80 4.12 -9.25 11.62
CA LEU A 80 4.09 -8.52 10.34
C LEU A 80 2.84 -8.84 9.52
N TYR A 81 2.43 -10.10 9.53
CA TYR A 81 1.23 -10.56 8.83
C TYR A 81 -0.03 -9.90 9.41
N ASP A 82 -0.13 -9.81 10.74
CA ASP A 82 -1.24 -9.13 11.41
C ASP A 82 -1.24 -7.62 11.17
N GLN A 83 -0.05 -6.97 11.10
CA GLN A 83 0.03 -5.55 10.70
C GLN A 83 -0.54 -5.35 9.27
N ILE A 84 -0.22 -6.24 8.33
CA ILE A 84 -0.79 -6.16 6.97
C ILE A 84 -2.31 -6.31 7.03
N ARG A 85 -2.83 -7.31 7.77
CA ARG A 85 -4.27 -7.54 7.90
C ARG A 85 -4.99 -6.35 8.52
N LEU A 86 -4.42 -5.75 9.57
CA LEU A 86 -4.96 -4.53 10.18
C LEU A 86 -4.97 -3.37 9.18
N CYS A 87 -3.88 -3.17 8.44
CA CYS A 87 -3.86 -2.14 7.39
C CYS A 87 -4.94 -2.37 6.33
N LEU A 88 -5.16 -3.62 5.90
CA LEU A 88 -6.21 -3.96 4.95
C LEU A 88 -7.60 -3.69 5.53
N LEU A 89 -7.87 -4.11 6.77
CA LEU A 89 -9.16 -3.86 7.45
C LEU A 89 -9.49 -2.37 7.57
N PHE A 90 -8.48 -1.53 7.79
CA PHE A 90 -8.65 -0.09 7.88
C PHE A 90 -8.46 0.66 6.56
N ASN A 91 -8.37 -0.08 5.42
CA ASN A 91 -8.16 0.51 4.08
C ASN A 91 -6.90 1.40 3.99
N LEU A 92 -5.83 1.00 4.68
CA LEU A 92 -4.52 1.65 4.64
C LEU A 92 -3.63 0.95 3.60
N ASN A 93 -4.09 0.95 2.35
CA ASN A 93 -3.56 0.11 1.27
C ASN A 93 -2.07 0.32 1.00
N GLY A 94 -1.60 1.57 0.98
CA GLY A 94 -0.18 1.88 0.79
C GLY A 94 0.72 1.37 1.92
N ALA A 95 0.24 1.42 3.18
CA ALA A 95 0.93 0.85 4.33
C ALA A 95 0.96 -0.69 4.25
N ALA A 96 -0.17 -1.32 3.89
CA ALA A 96 -0.24 -2.77 3.68
C ALA A 96 0.78 -3.24 2.64
N ILE A 97 0.91 -2.56 1.48
CA ILE A 97 1.91 -2.88 0.45
C ILE A 97 3.34 -2.73 1.00
N THR A 98 3.60 -1.70 1.80
CA THR A 98 4.91 -1.50 2.43
C THR A 98 5.25 -2.64 3.39
N PHE A 99 4.33 -3.03 4.28
CA PHE A 99 4.52 -4.15 5.19
C PHE A 99 4.67 -5.49 4.45
N CYS A 100 3.99 -5.69 3.31
CA CYS A 100 4.21 -6.84 2.44
C CYS A 100 5.68 -6.94 1.99
N GLY A 101 6.30 -5.82 1.64
CA GLY A 101 7.73 -5.78 1.28
C GLY A 101 8.64 -6.18 2.43
N ILE A 102 8.36 -5.69 3.64
CA ILE A 102 9.11 -6.03 4.86
C ILE A 102 8.94 -7.53 5.19
N LEU A 103 7.72 -8.04 5.11
CA LEU A 103 7.44 -9.45 5.41
C LEU A 103 8.17 -10.40 4.47
N VAL A 104 8.17 -10.16 3.16
CA VAL A 104 8.90 -10.98 2.18
C VAL A 104 10.40 -10.95 2.46
N GLU A 105 10.96 -9.77 2.73
CA GLU A 105 12.37 -9.62 3.04
C GLU A 105 12.74 -10.41 4.30
N TYR A 106 11.98 -10.28 5.37
CA TYR A 106 12.20 -11.00 6.61
C TYR A 106 12.05 -12.53 6.42
N ALA A 107 10.98 -12.97 5.77
CA ALA A 107 10.71 -14.39 5.54
C ALA A 107 11.82 -15.08 4.73
N LEU A 108 12.34 -14.41 3.70
CA LEU A 108 13.49 -14.91 2.93
C LEU A 108 14.76 -15.02 3.77
N LYS A 109 15.07 -13.99 4.55
CA LYS A 109 16.22 -14.00 5.45
C LYS A 109 16.14 -15.15 6.43
N TYR A 110 15.01 -15.27 7.11
CA TYR A 110 14.80 -16.29 8.13
C TYR A 110 14.84 -17.72 7.56
N ALA A 111 14.10 -17.96 6.49
CA ALA A 111 14.09 -19.30 5.87
C ALA A 111 15.48 -19.68 5.32
N THR A 112 16.26 -18.71 4.81
CA THR A 112 17.63 -18.96 4.36
C THR A 112 18.54 -19.25 5.55
N TYR A 113 18.40 -18.51 6.65
CA TYR A 113 19.12 -18.77 7.89
C TYR A 113 18.90 -20.21 8.41
N VAL A 114 17.63 -20.62 8.50
CA VAL A 114 17.29 -22.00 8.92
C VAL A 114 17.87 -23.03 7.95
N LYS A 115 17.81 -22.80 6.65
CA LYS A 115 18.35 -23.69 5.62
C LYS A 115 19.89 -23.85 5.71
N GLU A 116 20.59 -22.77 6.04
CA GLU A 116 22.06 -22.77 6.16
C GLU A 116 22.55 -23.28 7.52
N ASN A 117 21.67 -23.38 8.53
CA ASN A 117 21.97 -23.85 9.87
C ASN A 117 21.09 -25.04 10.27
N PRO A 118 21.17 -26.17 9.56
CA PRO A 118 20.31 -27.31 9.81
C PRO A 118 20.66 -27.93 11.18
N GLY A 119 19.63 -28.23 11.96
CA GLY A 119 19.80 -28.86 13.30
C GLY A 119 20.18 -27.90 14.42
N ALA A 120 20.20 -26.59 14.20
CA ALA A 120 20.37 -25.62 15.27
C ALA A 120 19.19 -25.71 16.25
N THR A 121 19.48 -26.04 17.53
CA THR A 121 18.47 -26.17 18.59
C THR A 121 18.09 -24.85 19.22
N SER A 122 18.84 -23.79 18.94
CA SER A 122 18.61 -22.42 19.41
C SER A 122 18.90 -21.41 18.32
N PHE A 123 18.24 -20.27 18.41
CA PHE A 123 18.50 -19.13 17.52
C PHE A 123 19.81 -18.45 17.90
N ASP A 124 20.76 -18.41 16.96
CA ASP A 124 22.06 -17.74 17.16
C ASP A 124 21.97 -16.29 16.63
N THR A 125 21.92 -15.33 17.56
CA THR A 125 21.86 -13.90 17.25
C THR A 125 23.08 -13.40 16.50
N SER A 126 24.28 -13.97 16.76
CA SER A 126 25.51 -13.58 16.07
C SER A 126 25.51 -14.03 14.61
N ALA A 127 25.07 -15.26 14.35
CA ALA A 127 24.89 -15.76 13.00
C ALA A 127 23.74 -15.03 12.27
N TRP A 128 22.70 -14.63 13.00
CA TRP A 128 21.57 -13.88 12.44
C TRP A 128 21.95 -12.47 11.99
N ALA A 129 22.86 -11.78 12.68
CA ALA A 129 23.24 -10.39 12.39
C ALA A 129 23.62 -10.19 10.89
N GLN A 130 24.35 -11.14 10.30
CA GLN A 130 24.71 -11.08 8.87
C GLN A 130 23.51 -11.18 7.91
N PHE A 131 22.36 -11.72 8.36
CA PHE A 131 21.12 -11.77 7.58
C PHE A 131 20.31 -10.49 7.76
N GLU A 132 20.33 -9.87 8.93
CA GLU A 132 19.64 -8.59 9.19
C GLU A 132 20.12 -7.48 8.27
N GLU A 133 21.43 -7.42 7.99
CA GLU A 133 22.03 -6.41 7.11
C GLU A 133 21.65 -6.60 5.63
N LEU A 134 21.17 -7.77 5.24
CA LEU A 134 20.77 -8.01 3.84
C LEU A 134 19.54 -7.18 3.47
N THR A 135 19.60 -6.52 2.33
CA THR A 135 18.38 -6.02 1.68
C THR A 135 17.74 -7.11 0.83
N LEU A 136 16.51 -6.88 0.36
CA LEU A 136 15.74 -7.89 -0.37
C LEU A 136 16.48 -8.49 -1.59
N GLY A 137 17.24 -7.70 -2.35
CA GLY A 137 17.99 -8.19 -3.50
C GLY A 137 19.06 -9.24 -3.14
N PRO A 138 20.04 -8.90 -2.26
CA PRO A 138 20.98 -9.87 -1.70
C PRO A 138 20.32 -11.07 -1.01
N ALA A 139 19.19 -10.88 -0.30
CA ALA A 139 18.45 -11.98 0.33
C ALA A 139 17.91 -12.98 -0.72
N ILE A 140 17.34 -12.49 -1.84
CA ILE A 140 16.92 -13.37 -2.96
C ILE A 140 18.10 -14.14 -3.53
N ALA A 141 19.23 -13.48 -3.76
CA ALA A 141 20.42 -14.12 -4.30
C ALA A 141 20.97 -15.22 -3.35
N ARG A 142 21.01 -14.94 -2.05
CA ARG A 142 21.46 -15.91 -1.03
C ARG A 142 20.50 -17.10 -0.91
N ALA A 143 19.18 -16.85 -0.87
CA ALA A 143 18.16 -17.89 -0.85
C ALA A 143 18.26 -18.84 -2.06
N LYS A 144 18.51 -18.26 -3.25
CA LYS A 144 18.75 -19.06 -4.46
C LYS A 144 20.02 -19.88 -4.36
N LYS A 145 21.13 -19.29 -3.90
CA LYS A 145 22.40 -19.99 -3.71
C LYS A 145 22.29 -21.15 -2.71
N ALA A 146 21.49 -20.98 -1.64
CA ALA A 146 21.21 -22.02 -0.66
C ALA A 146 20.25 -23.11 -1.16
N GLY A 147 19.74 -22.99 -2.39
CA GLY A 147 18.77 -23.94 -2.95
C GLY A 147 17.40 -23.89 -2.27
N LEU A 148 17.09 -22.77 -1.58
CA LEU A 148 15.79 -22.57 -0.94
C LEU A 148 14.72 -22.18 -1.95
N ILE A 149 15.09 -21.40 -2.97
CA ILE A 149 14.23 -20.99 -4.09
C ILE A 149 14.93 -21.25 -5.42
N ASP A 150 14.15 -21.53 -6.43
CA ASP A 150 14.63 -21.65 -7.81
C ASP A 150 14.44 -20.36 -8.62
N GLU A 151 14.75 -20.37 -9.92
CA GLU A 151 14.59 -19.19 -10.78
C GLU A 151 13.12 -18.83 -10.98
N THR A 152 12.21 -19.79 -10.93
CA THR A 152 10.78 -19.58 -11.15
C THR A 152 10.17 -18.72 -10.04
N LEU A 153 10.70 -18.80 -8.81
CA LEU A 153 10.32 -17.93 -7.70
C LEU A 153 11.22 -16.71 -7.59
N ALA A 154 12.52 -16.81 -7.88
CA ALA A 154 13.47 -15.72 -7.77
C ALA A 154 13.14 -14.55 -8.72
N GLN A 155 12.66 -14.84 -9.93
CA GLN A 155 12.30 -13.81 -10.91
C GLN A 155 11.09 -12.96 -10.47
N PRO A 156 9.93 -13.53 -10.07
CA PRO A 156 8.82 -12.74 -9.50
C PRO A 156 9.23 -11.93 -8.27
N LEU A 157 10.11 -12.48 -7.40
CA LEU A 157 10.62 -11.75 -6.24
C LEU A 157 11.48 -10.54 -6.63
N ARG A 158 12.28 -10.63 -7.69
CA ARG A 158 13.03 -9.49 -8.23
C ARG A 158 12.09 -8.42 -8.78
N SER A 159 11.09 -8.82 -9.57
CA SER A 159 10.06 -7.89 -10.05
C SER A 159 9.31 -7.22 -8.89
N PHE A 160 8.91 -8.00 -7.88
CA PHE A 160 8.29 -7.46 -6.67
C PHE A 160 9.20 -6.44 -5.96
N LYS A 161 10.49 -6.72 -5.83
CA LYS A 161 11.48 -5.80 -5.26
C LYS A 161 11.54 -4.48 -6.04
N ASP A 162 11.67 -4.54 -7.36
CA ASP A 162 11.93 -3.37 -8.19
C ASP A 162 10.65 -2.56 -8.45
N ASP A 163 9.51 -3.24 -8.67
CA ASP A 163 8.25 -2.60 -9.01
C ASP A 163 7.43 -2.13 -7.81
N LEU A 164 7.57 -2.79 -6.66
CA LEU A 164 6.80 -2.47 -5.47
C LEU A 164 7.69 -2.07 -4.29
N ARG A 165 8.46 -3.02 -3.72
CA ARG A 165 9.17 -2.79 -2.45
C ARG A 165 10.05 -1.53 -2.49
N ASN A 166 10.89 -1.36 -3.50
CA ASN A 166 11.79 -0.21 -3.58
C ASN A 166 11.04 1.10 -3.80
N ARG A 167 9.96 1.09 -4.59
CA ARG A 167 9.17 2.29 -4.86
C ARG A 167 8.40 2.75 -3.62
N TYR A 168 7.78 1.82 -2.88
CA TYR A 168 6.98 2.13 -1.69
C TYR A 168 7.85 2.46 -0.48
N SER A 169 8.93 1.71 -0.22
CA SER A 169 9.84 1.97 0.91
C SER A 169 10.51 3.34 0.85
N HIS A 170 10.74 3.87 -0.35
CA HIS A 170 11.31 5.20 -0.56
C HIS A 170 10.28 6.26 -0.93
N PHE A 171 8.98 5.92 -0.87
CA PHE A 171 7.88 6.80 -1.30
C PHE A 171 8.15 7.50 -2.64
N ASN A 172 8.68 6.78 -3.63
CA ASN A 172 8.97 7.35 -4.93
C ASN A 172 7.69 7.43 -5.77
N ILE A 173 6.90 8.47 -5.50
CA ILE A 173 5.56 8.63 -6.09
C ILE A 173 5.58 8.67 -7.62
N GLN A 174 6.59 9.30 -8.22
CA GLN A 174 6.73 9.33 -9.67
C GLN A 174 6.92 7.93 -10.26
N LYS A 175 7.73 7.09 -9.61
CA LYS A 175 7.93 5.70 -10.06
C LYS A 175 6.71 4.82 -9.79
N ILE A 176 5.96 5.08 -8.71
CA ILE A 176 4.73 4.36 -8.40
C ILE A 176 3.66 4.63 -9.47
N THR A 177 3.54 5.87 -9.92
CA THR A 177 2.46 6.34 -10.79
C THR A 177 2.86 6.54 -12.25
N LYS A 178 4.11 6.21 -12.63
CA LYS A 178 4.65 6.47 -13.99
C LYS A 178 3.82 5.88 -15.14
N ASP A 179 3.18 4.74 -14.87
CA ASP A 179 2.38 4.01 -15.86
C ASP A 179 0.86 4.18 -15.60
N ALA A 180 0.47 5.09 -14.70
CA ALA A 180 -0.93 5.33 -14.42
C ALA A 180 -1.53 6.20 -15.52
N VAL A 181 -2.54 5.67 -16.19
CA VAL A 181 -3.35 6.39 -17.17
C VAL A 181 -4.80 6.32 -16.69
N PHE A 182 -5.43 7.48 -16.54
CA PHE A 182 -6.85 7.55 -16.24
C PHE A 182 -7.59 7.78 -17.55
N GLU A 183 -8.18 6.70 -18.05
CA GLU A 183 -9.13 6.78 -19.15
C GLU A 183 -10.44 7.42 -18.67
N GLN A 184 -11.07 8.18 -19.57
CA GLN A 184 -12.42 8.71 -19.36
C GLN A 184 -12.56 9.79 -18.27
N VAL A 185 -11.58 10.67 -18.15
CA VAL A 185 -11.76 11.91 -17.38
C VAL A 185 -12.47 12.93 -18.28
N VAL A 186 -13.60 13.43 -17.81
CA VAL A 186 -14.29 14.53 -18.52
C VAL A 186 -13.54 15.83 -18.22
N ALA A 187 -12.88 16.38 -19.22
CA ALA A 187 -12.34 17.73 -19.16
C ALA A 187 -13.33 18.70 -19.79
N LYS A 188 -13.70 19.75 -19.02
CA LYS A 188 -14.56 20.81 -19.51
C LYS A 188 -13.72 22.04 -19.86
N ASN A 189 -13.84 22.53 -21.09
CA ASN A 189 -13.29 23.82 -21.47
C ASN A 189 -14.07 24.94 -20.77
N ILE A 190 -13.39 25.72 -19.95
CA ILE A 190 -14.01 26.75 -19.10
C ILE A 190 -14.55 27.92 -19.95
N GLU A 191 -13.92 28.19 -21.11
CA GLU A 191 -14.32 29.30 -21.99
C GLU A 191 -15.49 28.93 -22.93
N THR A 192 -15.47 27.72 -23.45
CA THR A 192 -16.48 27.29 -24.46
C THR A 192 -17.59 26.41 -23.85
N GLY A 193 -17.39 25.88 -22.64
CA GLY A 193 -18.30 24.92 -22.02
C GLY A 193 -18.22 23.52 -22.62
N GLU A 194 -17.38 23.31 -23.62
CA GLU A 194 -17.26 22.03 -24.33
C GLU A 194 -16.65 20.97 -23.44
N GLU A 195 -17.28 19.80 -23.38
CA GLU A 195 -16.80 18.64 -22.60
C GLU A 195 -16.13 17.63 -23.53
N LYS A 196 -14.94 17.19 -23.15
CA LYS A 196 -14.20 16.16 -23.88
C LYS A 196 -13.72 15.07 -22.92
N MET A 197 -13.82 13.83 -23.37
CA MET A 197 -13.15 12.71 -22.72
C MET A 197 -11.66 12.80 -23.02
N VAL A 198 -10.85 12.84 -21.99
CA VAL A 198 -9.37 12.91 -22.10
C VAL A 198 -8.72 11.85 -21.25
N GLU A 199 -7.59 11.36 -21.71
CA GLU A 199 -6.68 10.59 -20.86
C GLU A 199 -5.90 11.56 -19.97
N LEU A 200 -5.84 11.28 -18.68
CA LEU A 200 -5.10 12.09 -17.72
C LEU A 200 -3.92 11.31 -17.18
N THR A 201 -2.73 11.82 -17.49
CA THR A 201 -1.48 11.29 -16.93
C THR A 201 -1.12 12.09 -15.68
N PRO A 202 -0.67 11.47 -14.57
CA PRO A 202 -0.32 12.19 -13.35
C PRO A 202 0.92 13.08 -13.54
N SER A 203 0.69 14.34 -13.90
CA SER A 203 1.75 15.32 -14.20
C SER A 203 2.10 16.23 -13.02
N THR A 204 1.25 16.30 -12.00
CA THR A 204 1.48 17.14 -10.82
C THR A 204 1.46 16.30 -9.54
N PRO A 205 2.10 16.76 -8.44
CA PRO A 205 2.09 16.03 -7.17
C PRO A 205 0.69 15.67 -6.67
N THR A 206 -0.30 16.54 -6.84
CA THR A 206 -1.68 16.27 -6.45
C THR A 206 -2.27 15.11 -7.24
N TRP A 207 -2.12 15.10 -8.57
CA TRP A 207 -2.59 14.00 -9.41
C TRP A 207 -1.85 12.70 -9.14
N GLN A 208 -0.55 12.78 -8.82
CA GLN A 208 0.24 11.61 -8.44
C GLN A 208 -0.28 10.97 -7.14
N ILE A 209 -0.69 11.77 -6.13
CA ILE A 209 -1.27 11.23 -4.90
C ILE A 209 -2.61 10.55 -5.18
N ILE A 210 -3.49 11.15 -5.98
CA ILE A 210 -4.78 10.56 -6.37
C ILE A 210 -4.57 9.25 -7.14
N ALA A 211 -3.63 9.26 -8.10
CA ALA A 211 -3.28 8.08 -8.87
C ALA A 211 -2.74 6.96 -7.99
N LYS A 212 -1.85 7.31 -7.05
CA LYS A 212 -1.29 6.34 -6.09
C LYS A 212 -2.38 5.68 -5.26
N ASP A 213 -3.31 6.44 -4.73
CA ASP A 213 -4.40 5.91 -3.87
C ASP A 213 -5.22 4.86 -4.63
N ARG A 214 -5.61 5.14 -5.87
CA ARG A 214 -6.30 4.18 -6.74
C ARG A 214 -5.46 2.94 -7.05
N LEU A 215 -4.19 3.13 -7.40
CA LEU A 215 -3.29 2.01 -7.68
C LEU A 215 -3.06 1.13 -6.45
N ASP A 216 -3.00 1.73 -5.26
CA ASP A 216 -2.88 0.99 -4.01
C ASP A 216 -4.11 0.11 -3.78
N GLU A 217 -5.31 0.66 -3.96
CA GLU A 217 -6.57 -0.08 -3.85
C GLU A 217 -6.65 -1.25 -4.84
N GLU A 218 -6.30 -1.03 -6.11
CA GLU A 218 -6.32 -2.07 -7.14
C GLU A 218 -5.31 -3.19 -6.92
N LYS A 219 -4.16 -2.87 -6.33
CA LYS A 219 -3.00 -3.78 -6.24
C LYS A 219 -2.90 -4.50 -4.90
N VAL A 220 -3.36 -3.90 -3.82
CA VAL A 220 -3.07 -4.37 -2.46
C VAL A 220 -3.41 -5.84 -2.23
N MET A 221 -4.60 -6.28 -2.65
CA MET A 221 -5.01 -7.68 -2.47
C MET A 221 -4.22 -8.66 -3.34
N LYS A 222 -3.80 -8.25 -4.54
CA LYS A 222 -2.93 -9.07 -5.40
C LYS A 222 -1.54 -9.22 -4.77
N VAL A 223 -1.02 -8.12 -4.24
CA VAL A 223 0.27 -8.09 -3.53
C VAL A 223 0.22 -8.96 -2.28
N PHE A 224 -0.82 -8.83 -1.47
CA PHE A 224 -0.99 -9.64 -0.26
C PHE A 224 -1.07 -11.14 -0.59
N LYS A 225 -1.86 -11.54 -1.58
CA LYS A 225 -1.95 -12.95 -2.01
C LYS A 225 -0.61 -13.50 -2.52
N PHE A 226 0.15 -12.70 -3.26
CA PHE A 226 1.49 -13.09 -3.69
C PHE A 226 2.41 -13.33 -2.48
N VAL A 227 2.42 -12.40 -1.52
CA VAL A 227 3.24 -12.49 -0.31
C VAL A 227 2.83 -13.67 0.56
N ASP A 228 1.53 -13.91 0.75
CA ASP A 228 1.02 -15.10 1.45
C ASP A 228 1.53 -16.39 0.80
N GLY A 229 1.47 -16.49 -0.53
CA GLY A 229 2.02 -17.62 -1.29
C GLY A 229 3.51 -17.83 -1.07
N VAL A 230 4.30 -16.76 -1.07
CA VAL A 230 5.75 -16.80 -0.79
C VAL A 230 6.04 -17.29 0.62
N VAL A 231 5.34 -16.74 1.63
CA VAL A 231 5.50 -17.14 3.04
C VAL A 231 5.17 -18.61 3.21
N ARG A 232 4.03 -19.08 2.68
CA ARG A 232 3.64 -20.51 2.73
C ARG A 232 4.68 -21.42 2.09
N TYR A 233 5.22 -21.02 0.94
CA TYR A 233 6.25 -21.79 0.26
C TYR A 233 7.52 -21.91 1.12
N LEU A 234 8.05 -20.78 1.57
CA LEU A 234 9.31 -20.72 2.33
C LEU A 234 9.25 -21.54 3.63
N PHE A 235 8.19 -21.39 4.39
CA PHE A 235 8.06 -22.09 5.67
C PHE A 235 7.72 -23.58 5.52
N ARG A 236 7.09 -23.99 4.42
CA ARG A 236 6.92 -25.42 4.12
C ARG A 236 8.23 -26.12 3.77
N VAL A 237 9.17 -25.40 3.13
CA VAL A 237 10.46 -25.98 2.70
C VAL A 237 11.44 -26.11 3.87
N VAL A 238 11.29 -25.31 4.92
CA VAL A 238 12.19 -25.31 6.10
C VAL A 238 11.59 -25.95 7.36
N ALA A 239 10.28 -26.32 7.32
CA ALA A 239 9.63 -27.09 8.37
C ALA A 239 10.06 -28.55 8.29
#